data_0aa7c5b25ffae2c7e6ea16e619c5f1ad
#
_entry.id   0aa7c5b25ffae2c7e6ea16e619c5f1ad
#
_cell.length_a   1.000
_cell.length_b   1.000
_cell.length_c   1.000
_cell.angle_alpha   90.00
_cell.angle_beta   90.00
_cell.angle_gamma   90.00
#
_symmetry.space_group_name_H-M   'P 1'
#
loop_
_entity.id
_entity.type
_entity.pdbx_description
1 polymer ?
#
loop_
_entity_poly.entity_id
_entity_poly.type
_entity_poly.pdbx_seq_one_letter_code
_entity_poly.pdbx_strand_id
1 'polypeptide(L)'
;TAFFADYVLPMGHASERHDVNSYATSSGKWVAFRQPVLREFARREGRDVTFTHEVNPGDVWEEDEFWIELSLRIDPDGEMGIREHFMSPYREGETITIDEYYQYLFERVPGLPKAASEEGLSELDYMRKHGAFLIEEATYNQHEKDGWPTPSGKQELYSETMVEFGYPEHAIPHYQIKSHVHP
;
A
#
# COMPACT_ATOMS: atom_id res chain seq x y z
N THR A 1 -6.23 -0.70 24.21
CA THR A 1 -6.18 -1.96 23.41
C THR A 1 -4.99 -2.80 23.87
N ALA A 2 -3.75 -2.29 23.84
CA ALA A 2 -2.55 -3.05 24.25
C ALA A 2 -2.63 -3.62 25.68
N PHE A 3 -3.32 -2.97 26.59
CA PHE A 3 -3.49 -3.44 27.97
C PHE A 3 -4.21 -4.82 28.08
N PHE A 4 -5.01 -5.16 27.10
CA PHE A 4 -5.77 -6.41 27.06
C PHE A 4 -5.20 -7.44 26.08
N ALA A 5 -4.07 -7.15 25.45
CA ALA A 5 -3.43 -8.05 24.50
C ALA A 5 -2.47 -9.01 25.21
N ASP A 6 -2.46 -10.28 24.79
CA ASP A 6 -1.48 -11.27 25.26
C ASP A 6 -0.08 -10.96 24.70
N TYR A 7 -0.01 -10.41 23.50
CA TYR A 7 1.22 -10.00 22.83
C TYR A 7 1.09 -8.58 22.29
N VAL A 8 2.14 -7.80 22.48
CA VAL A 8 2.27 -6.44 21.91
C VAL A 8 3.53 -6.41 21.06
N LEU A 9 3.36 -6.20 19.76
CA LEU A 9 4.45 -6.14 18.81
C LEU A 9 4.75 -4.67 18.48
N PRO A 10 5.99 -4.20 18.68
CA PRO A 10 6.36 -2.84 18.31
C PRO A 10 6.48 -2.75 16.78
N MET A 11 5.66 -1.89 16.19
CA MET A 11 5.68 -1.60 14.75
C MET A 11 6.20 -0.19 14.51
N GLY A 12 6.94 -0.02 13.42
CA GLY A 12 7.53 1.26 13.05
C GLY A 12 6.49 2.37 12.87
N HIS A 13 6.78 3.51 13.46
CA HIS A 13 6.05 4.74 13.19
C HIS A 13 6.27 5.16 11.72
N ALA A 14 5.46 6.09 11.25
CA ALA A 14 5.50 6.58 9.87
C ALA A 14 6.89 6.96 9.33
N SER A 15 7.80 7.44 10.18
CA SER A 15 9.18 7.80 9.83
C SER A 15 10.19 6.64 9.93
N GLU A 16 9.76 5.50 10.43
CA GLU A 16 10.59 4.32 10.71
C GLU A 16 10.32 3.17 9.74
N ARG A 17 9.44 3.37 8.78
CA ARG A 17 9.06 2.37 7.77
C ARG A 17 8.90 2.97 6.38
N HIS A 18 9.01 2.13 5.37
CA HIS A 18 8.52 2.45 4.04
C HIS A 18 6.99 2.54 4.06
N ASP A 19 6.44 3.26 3.12
CA ASP A 19 4.99 3.31 2.92
C ASP A 19 4.68 3.77 1.49
N VAL A 20 3.68 3.14 0.89
CA VAL A 20 3.14 3.55 -0.40
C VAL A 20 1.74 4.07 -0.20
N ASN A 21 1.50 5.25 -0.72
CA ASN A 21 0.20 5.88 -0.66
C ASN A 21 -0.30 6.14 -2.08
N SER A 22 -1.50 5.70 -2.40
CA SER A 22 -2.12 5.93 -3.69
C SER A 22 -3.51 6.52 -3.52
N TYR A 23 -3.84 7.53 -4.32
CA TYR A 23 -5.12 8.21 -4.26
C TYR A 23 -5.85 8.08 -5.59
N ALA A 24 -6.58 7.00 -5.74
CA ALA A 24 -7.45 6.79 -6.90
C ALA A 24 -8.73 7.62 -6.84
N THR A 25 -9.07 8.18 -5.68
CA THR A 25 -10.34 8.90 -5.43
C THR A 25 -10.18 10.42 -5.35
N SER A 26 -8.96 10.94 -5.41
CA SER A 26 -8.71 12.38 -5.47
C SER A 26 -8.64 12.88 -6.91
N SER A 27 -8.45 14.17 -7.08
CA SER A 27 -8.42 14.86 -8.37
C SER A 27 -7.30 14.46 -9.35
N GLY A 28 -6.68 13.33 -9.14
CA GLY A 28 -5.68 12.72 -10.04
C GLY A 28 -5.27 11.37 -9.50
N LYS A 29 -4.76 10.49 -10.36
CA LYS A 29 -4.21 9.21 -9.94
C LYS A 29 -2.70 9.37 -9.73
N TRP A 30 -2.24 9.11 -8.54
CA TRP A 30 -0.83 9.20 -8.20
C TRP A 30 -0.43 8.15 -7.18
N VAL A 31 0.85 7.84 -7.12
CA VAL A 31 1.48 7.02 -6.10
C VAL A 31 2.58 7.82 -5.43
N ALA A 32 2.63 7.77 -4.11
CA ALA A 32 3.71 8.36 -3.32
C ALA A 32 4.45 7.30 -2.54
N PHE A 33 5.72 7.54 -2.30
CA PHE A 33 6.60 6.66 -1.57
C PHE A 33 7.31 7.41 -0.45
N ARG A 34 7.23 6.85 0.74
CA ARG A 34 7.94 7.34 1.91
C ARG A 34 8.99 6.32 2.32
N GLN A 35 10.17 6.80 2.66
CA GLN A 35 11.31 6.00 3.09
C GLN A 35 11.53 6.15 4.60
N PRO A 36 12.01 5.09 5.30
CA PRO A 36 12.40 5.17 6.69
C PRO A 36 13.62 6.07 6.86
N VAL A 37 13.48 7.09 7.70
CA VAL A 37 14.47 8.18 7.83
C VAL A 37 15.83 7.66 8.28
N LEU A 38 15.88 6.77 9.27
CA LEU A 38 17.14 6.26 9.80
C LEU A 38 17.85 5.32 8.81
N ARG A 39 17.08 4.53 8.04
CA ARG A 39 17.65 3.67 6.99
C ARG A 39 18.24 4.52 5.86
N GLU A 40 17.51 5.54 5.41
CA GLU A 40 18.01 6.45 4.39
C GLU A 40 19.24 7.24 4.86
N PHE A 41 19.25 7.67 6.12
CA PHE A 41 20.44 8.31 6.71
C PHE A 41 21.63 7.35 6.73
N ALA A 42 21.44 6.11 7.17
CA ALA A 42 22.50 5.10 7.18
C ALA A 42 23.07 4.82 5.77
N ARG A 43 22.18 4.71 4.77
CA ARG A 43 22.60 4.55 3.36
C ARG A 43 23.46 5.73 2.88
N ARG A 44 23.09 6.96 3.22
CA ARG A 44 23.87 8.17 2.85
C ARG A 44 25.22 8.20 3.53
N GLU A 45 25.37 7.60 4.68
CA GLU A 45 26.65 7.41 5.36
C GLU A 45 27.47 6.22 4.81
N GLY A 46 26.96 5.53 3.79
CA GLY A 46 27.63 4.36 3.16
C GLY A 46 27.52 3.08 3.99
N ARG A 47 26.61 3.01 4.94
CA ARG A 47 26.32 1.77 5.68
C ARG A 47 25.45 0.86 4.81
N ASP A 48 25.83 -0.42 4.77
CA ASP A 48 24.99 -1.46 4.20
C ASP A 48 23.95 -1.89 5.24
N VAL A 49 22.67 -1.74 4.89
CA VAL A 49 21.53 -2.03 5.76
C VAL A 49 20.53 -2.89 4.97
N THR A 50 20.42 -4.14 5.35
CA THR A 50 19.49 -5.08 4.71
C THR A 50 18.08 -4.91 5.24
N PHE A 51 17.93 -4.83 6.57
CA PHE A 51 16.64 -4.70 7.24
C PHE A 51 16.48 -3.35 7.91
N THR A 52 15.30 -2.77 7.82
CA THR A 52 15.02 -1.46 8.41
C THR A 52 15.13 -1.48 9.94
N HIS A 53 14.75 -2.60 10.59
CA HIS A 53 14.88 -2.74 12.06
C HIS A 53 16.33 -2.69 12.55
N GLU A 54 17.34 -2.94 11.72
CA GLU A 54 18.76 -2.84 12.11
C GLU A 54 19.18 -1.42 12.53
N VAL A 55 18.43 -0.43 12.09
CA VAL A 55 18.70 0.99 12.37
C VAL A 55 17.65 1.65 13.24
N ASN A 56 16.50 1.01 13.43
CA ASN A 56 15.45 1.51 14.32
C ASN A 56 15.83 1.21 15.79
N PRO A 57 15.52 2.10 16.73
CA PRO A 57 15.79 1.85 18.14
C PRO A 57 14.88 0.73 18.67
N GLY A 58 15.47 -0.24 19.39
CA GLY A 58 14.78 -1.32 20.09
C GLY A 58 13.90 -2.14 19.16
N ASP A 59 14.15 -3.25 18.75
CA ASP A 59 13.38 -4.26 17.96
C ASP A 59 12.10 -3.77 17.24
N VAL A 60 12.09 -2.50 16.78
CA VAL A 60 10.98 -1.91 16.06
C VAL A 60 11.08 -2.28 14.59
N TRP A 61 10.19 -3.14 14.16
CA TRP A 61 10.15 -3.64 12.79
C TRP A 61 9.34 -2.73 11.86
N GLU A 62 9.76 -2.68 10.63
CA GLU A 62 8.93 -2.19 9.54
C GLU A 62 7.80 -3.21 9.26
N GLU A 63 6.60 -2.72 8.96
CA GLU A 63 5.42 -3.57 8.83
C GLU A 63 5.58 -4.62 7.71
N ASP A 64 6.05 -4.22 6.54
CA ASP A 64 6.20 -5.13 5.41
C ASP A 64 7.31 -6.17 5.66
N GLU A 65 8.45 -5.77 6.24
CA GLU A 65 9.49 -6.71 6.65
C GLU A 65 8.98 -7.73 7.68
N PHE A 66 8.19 -7.24 8.65
CA PHE A 66 7.62 -8.11 9.68
C PHE A 66 6.71 -9.19 9.05
N TRP A 67 5.84 -8.82 8.13
CA TRP A 67 4.94 -9.77 7.50
C TRP A 67 5.69 -10.76 6.59
N ILE A 68 6.69 -10.31 5.85
CA ILE A 68 7.57 -11.19 5.05
C ILE A 68 8.23 -12.21 5.96
N GLU A 69 8.92 -11.77 7.01
CA GLU A 69 9.65 -12.64 7.93
C GLU A 69 8.73 -13.59 8.70
N LEU A 70 7.57 -13.11 9.14
CA LEU A 70 6.58 -13.96 9.81
C LEU A 70 6.09 -15.07 8.88
N SER A 71 5.78 -14.74 7.64
CA SER A 71 5.31 -15.71 6.63
C SER A 71 6.36 -16.79 6.35
N LEU A 72 7.62 -16.40 6.23
CA LEU A 72 8.73 -17.33 6.03
C LEU A 72 8.98 -18.24 7.25
N ARG A 73 8.69 -17.75 8.46
CA ARG A 73 8.79 -18.55 9.70
C ARG A 73 7.62 -19.50 9.90
N ILE A 74 6.44 -19.15 9.41
CA ILE A 74 5.25 -20.04 9.42
C ILE A 74 5.45 -21.21 8.47
N ASP A 75 6.06 -20.96 7.32
CA ASP A 75 6.27 -21.96 6.26
C ASP A 75 7.76 -22.01 5.84
N PRO A 76 8.65 -22.53 6.71
CA PRO A 76 10.10 -22.47 6.47
C PRO A 76 10.55 -23.36 5.31
N ASP A 77 9.85 -24.43 5.03
CA ASP A 77 10.15 -25.44 3.99
C ASP A 77 9.22 -25.34 2.76
N GLY A 78 8.19 -24.49 2.81
CA GLY A 78 7.26 -24.27 1.69
C GLY A 78 6.13 -25.32 1.58
N GLU A 79 5.97 -26.19 2.57
CA GLU A 79 4.94 -27.24 2.54
C GLU A 79 3.50 -26.68 2.58
N MET A 80 3.32 -25.49 3.14
CA MET A 80 2.02 -24.81 3.22
C MET A 80 1.72 -23.97 1.98
N GLY A 81 2.68 -23.78 1.07
CA GLY A 81 2.54 -22.94 -0.13
C GLY A 81 2.58 -21.42 0.17
N ILE A 82 2.99 -21.02 1.39
CA ILE A 82 3.10 -19.59 1.76
C ILE A 82 4.45 -19.04 1.28
N ARG A 83 5.53 -19.80 1.53
CA ARG A 83 6.90 -19.37 1.22
C ARG A 83 7.08 -18.98 -0.24
N GLU A 84 6.45 -19.67 -1.18
CA GLU A 84 6.59 -19.41 -2.61
C GLU A 84 6.19 -17.98 -3.00
N HIS A 85 5.27 -17.35 -2.27
CA HIS A 85 4.82 -15.97 -2.50
C HIS A 85 5.85 -14.92 -2.04
N PHE A 86 6.85 -15.35 -1.27
CA PHE A 86 7.91 -14.49 -0.71
C PHE A 86 9.30 -14.83 -1.25
N MET A 87 9.36 -15.52 -2.39
CA MET A 87 10.61 -15.71 -3.12
C MET A 87 10.94 -14.48 -3.96
N SER A 88 12.24 -14.17 -4.06
CA SER A 88 12.70 -13.05 -4.88
C SER A 88 12.39 -13.30 -6.37
N PRO A 89 11.74 -12.35 -7.05
CA PRO A 89 11.57 -12.43 -8.50
C PRO A 89 12.86 -12.09 -9.27
N TYR A 90 13.91 -11.65 -8.60
CA TYR A 90 15.17 -11.18 -9.18
C TYR A 90 16.36 -12.10 -8.87
N ARG A 91 16.27 -12.91 -7.80
CA ARG A 91 17.34 -13.80 -7.33
C ARG A 91 16.78 -15.19 -7.10
N GLU A 92 17.18 -16.12 -7.97
CA GLU A 92 16.68 -17.50 -7.93
C GLU A 92 17.03 -18.19 -6.59
N GLY A 93 16.02 -18.80 -5.98
CA GLY A 93 16.18 -19.55 -4.74
C GLY A 93 16.31 -18.72 -3.46
N GLU A 94 16.32 -17.41 -3.56
CA GLU A 94 16.40 -16.51 -2.41
C GLU A 94 15.03 -15.91 -2.04
N THR A 95 14.90 -15.48 -0.78
CA THR A 95 13.71 -14.78 -0.31
C THR A 95 13.75 -13.31 -0.70
N ILE A 96 12.57 -12.72 -0.89
CA ILE A 96 12.44 -11.32 -1.28
C ILE A 96 12.93 -10.39 -0.16
N THR A 97 13.71 -9.38 -0.54
CA THR A 97 14.05 -8.27 0.36
C THR A 97 12.99 -7.18 0.28
N ILE A 98 12.97 -6.27 1.27
CA ILE A 98 12.04 -5.14 1.26
C ILE A 98 12.27 -4.21 0.05
N ASP A 99 13.50 -4.04 -0.38
CA ASP A 99 13.83 -3.24 -1.55
C ASP A 99 13.30 -3.90 -2.84
N GLU A 100 13.43 -5.21 -2.97
CA GLU A 100 12.88 -5.96 -4.09
C GLU A 100 11.35 -5.97 -4.09
N TYR A 101 10.73 -6.02 -2.91
CA TYR A 101 9.28 -5.91 -2.76
C TYR A 101 8.76 -4.59 -3.32
N TYR A 102 9.38 -3.47 -2.98
CA TYR A 102 8.99 -2.17 -3.51
C TYR A 102 9.38 -1.99 -4.99
N GLN A 103 10.52 -2.53 -5.43
CA GLN A 103 10.87 -2.55 -6.86
C GLN A 103 9.78 -3.28 -7.65
N TYR A 104 9.40 -4.49 -7.23
CA TYR A 104 8.36 -5.29 -7.85
C TYR A 104 6.99 -4.59 -7.89
N LEU A 105 6.66 -3.84 -6.86
CA LEU A 105 5.44 -3.05 -6.79
C LEU A 105 5.47 -1.89 -7.80
N PHE A 106 6.58 -1.17 -7.87
CA PHE A 106 6.70 0.02 -8.72
C PHE A 106 6.81 -0.32 -10.22
N GLU A 107 7.35 -1.45 -10.59
CA GLU A 107 7.34 -1.95 -11.98
C GLU A 107 5.93 -2.08 -12.56
N ARG A 108 4.92 -2.18 -11.70
CA ARG A 108 3.50 -2.34 -12.08
C ARG A 108 2.72 -1.04 -12.08
N VAL A 109 3.34 0.06 -11.71
CA VAL A 109 2.71 1.38 -11.74
C VAL A 109 2.67 1.88 -13.19
N PRO A 110 1.48 2.13 -13.76
CA PRO A 110 1.37 2.55 -15.15
C PRO A 110 2.19 3.81 -15.44
N GLY A 111 3.09 3.72 -16.43
CA GLY A 111 3.94 4.82 -16.87
C GLY A 111 5.23 5.02 -16.07
N LEU A 112 5.32 4.52 -14.85
CA LEU A 112 6.50 4.67 -14.01
C LEU A 112 7.76 3.99 -14.61
N PRO A 113 7.70 2.74 -15.12
CA PRO A 113 8.88 2.10 -15.74
C PRO A 113 9.46 2.92 -16.90
N LYS A 114 8.60 3.54 -17.69
CA LYS A 114 9.05 4.41 -18.79
C LYS A 114 9.77 5.65 -18.24
N ALA A 115 9.17 6.33 -17.25
CA ALA A 115 9.76 7.52 -16.65
C ALA A 115 11.09 7.22 -15.95
N ALA A 116 11.19 6.10 -15.25
CA ALA A 116 12.44 5.66 -14.62
C ALA A 116 13.54 5.38 -15.66
N SER A 117 13.20 4.67 -16.73
CA SER A 117 14.13 4.36 -17.83
C SER A 117 14.64 5.62 -18.54
N GLU A 118 13.81 6.65 -18.72
CA GLU A 118 14.21 7.94 -19.32
C GLU A 118 15.26 8.66 -18.47
N GLU A 119 15.29 8.43 -17.15
CA GLU A 119 16.30 8.94 -16.24
C GLU A 119 17.47 7.97 -15.99
N GLY A 120 17.43 6.76 -16.57
CA GLY A 120 18.44 5.72 -16.35
C GLY A 120 18.42 5.14 -14.93
N LEU A 121 17.25 5.14 -14.28
CA LEU A 121 17.04 4.66 -12.92
C LEU A 121 16.19 3.38 -12.91
N SER A 122 16.30 2.60 -11.83
CA SER A 122 15.28 1.62 -11.48
C SER A 122 14.00 2.33 -11.00
N GLU A 123 12.87 1.64 -11.02
CA GLU A 123 11.60 2.20 -10.56
C GLU A 123 11.65 2.58 -9.07
N LEU A 124 12.31 1.75 -8.26
CA LEU A 124 12.54 2.04 -6.85
C LEU A 124 13.42 3.29 -6.66
N ASP A 125 14.51 3.41 -7.40
CA ASP A 125 15.41 4.57 -7.29
C ASP A 125 14.77 5.85 -7.84
N TYR A 126 13.92 5.73 -8.86
CA TYR A 126 13.08 6.84 -9.32
C TYR A 126 12.16 7.32 -8.17
N MET A 127 11.45 6.40 -7.51
CA MET A 127 10.58 6.75 -6.41
C MET A 127 11.34 7.25 -5.17
N ARG A 128 12.53 6.75 -4.91
CA ARG A 128 13.44 7.28 -3.88
C ARG A 128 13.85 8.72 -4.15
N LYS A 129 14.08 9.04 -5.41
CA LYS A 129 14.50 10.37 -5.85
C LYS A 129 13.36 11.38 -5.83
N HIS A 130 12.21 11.01 -6.36
CA HIS A 130 11.09 11.91 -6.59
C HIS A 130 10.03 11.90 -5.49
N GLY A 131 9.90 10.78 -4.76
CA GLY A 131 8.93 10.61 -3.68
C GLY A 131 7.48 10.42 -4.12
N ALA A 132 7.13 10.80 -5.34
CA ALA A 132 5.79 10.61 -5.90
C ALA A 132 5.84 10.55 -7.43
N PHE A 133 4.86 9.84 -8.01
CA PHE A 133 4.65 9.74 -9.45
C PHE A 133 3.18 9.98 -9.79
N LEU A 134 2.93 10.89 -10.74
CA LEU A 134 1.58 11.18 -11.24
C LEU A 134 1.27 10.23 -12.40
N ILE A 135 0.30 9.33 -12.20
CA ILE A 135 -0.12 8.35 -13.20
C ILE A 135 -1.06 9.00 -14.22
N GLU A 136 -1.99 9.80 -13.71
CA GLU A 136 -3.01 10.45 -14.53
C GLU A 136 -3.41 11.79 -13.92
N GLU A 137 -3.43 12.83 -14.73
CA GLU A 137 -3.87 14.15 -14.27
C GLU A 137 -5.35 14.15 -13.90
N ALA A 138 -5.71 15.10 -13.04
CA ALA A 138 -7.10 15.32 -12.66
C ALA A 138 -7.95 15.72 -13.87
N THR A 139 -9.03 15.01 -14.09
CA THR A 139 -10.05 15.42 -15.05
C THR A 139 -11.11 16.23 -14.33
N TYR A 140 -11.13 17.53 -14.56
CA TYR A 140 -12.19 18.40 -14.04
C TYR A 140 -13.46 18.27 -14.89
N ASN A 141 -14.61 18.35 -14.22
CA ASN A 141 -15.91 18.29 -14.88
C ASN A 141 -16.15 17.00 -15.68
N GLN A 142 -15.58 15.89 -15.24
CA GLN A 142 -15.72 14.60 -15.91
C GLN A 142 -17.20 14.22 -16.05
N HIS A 143 -18.00 14.45 -15.02
CA HIS A 143 -19.43 14.12 -15.03
C HIS A 143 -20.26 15.02 -15.96
N GLU A 144 -19.78 16.20 -16.31
CA GLU A 144 -20.43 17.05 -17.33
C GLU A 144 -20.19 16.50 -18.74
N LYS A 145 -19.04 15.86 -18.98
CA LYS A 145 -18.63 15.30 -20.29
C LYS A 145 -19.15 13.89 -20.49
N ASP A 146 -18.96 13.03 -19.49
CA ASP A 146 -19.16 11.59 -19.60
C ASP A 146 -20.45 11.12 -18.90
N GLY A 147 -21.12 12.01 -18.16
CA GLY A 147 -22.22 11.66 -17.28
C GLY A 147 -21.75 10.91 -16.02
N TRP A 148 -22.69 10.46 -15.24
CA TRP A 148 -22.42 9.61 -14.07
C TRP A 148 -22.49 8.13 -14.47
N PRO A 149 -21.67 7.25 -13.90
CA PRO A 149 -21.72 5.81 -14.15
C PRO A 149 -22.90 5.16 -13.39
N THR A 150 -24.11 5.67 -13.65
CA THR A 150 -25.37 5.24 -13.05
C THR A 150 -26.38 4.95 -14.16
N PRO A 151 -27.43 4.15 -13.93
CA PRO A 151 -28.46 3.86 -14.92
C PRO A 151 -29.09 5.11 -15.56
N SER A 152 -29.28 6.17 -14.78
CA SER A 152 -29.84 7.44 -15.30
C SER A 152 -28.81 8.36 -15.98
N GLY A 153 -27.52 8.08 -15.85
CA GLY A 153 -26.43 8.97 -16.27
C GLY A 153 -26.31 10.25 -15.42
N LYS A 154 -27.01 10.31 -14.29
CA LYS A 154 -27.03 11.43 -13.34
C LYS A 154 -26.65 10.95 -11.94
N GLN A 155 -26.36 11.88 -11.05
CA GLN A 155 -26.22 11.54 -9.63
C GLN A 155 -27.57 11.00 -9.10
N GLU A 156 -27.54 9.78 -8.59
CA GLU A 156 -28.71 9.10 -8.06
C GLU A 156 -28.69 9.12 -6.54
N LEU A 157 -29.82 9.48 -5.94
CA LEU A 157 -30.04 9.41 -4.50
C LEU A 157 -30.83 8.16 -4.09
N TYR A 158 -31.39 7.47 -5.07
CA TYR A 158 -32.11 6.20 -4.90
C TYR A 158 -31.23 5.07 -5.48
N SER A 159 -30.98 4.04 -4.70
CA SER A 159 -30.16 2.89 -5.10
C SER A 159 -31.02 1.69 -5.44
N GLU A 160 -31.20 1.41 -6.71
CA GLU A 160 -31.86 0.16 -7.16
C GLU A 160 -31.07 -1.08 -6.73
N THR A 161 -29.74 -1.00 -6.68
CA THR A 161 -28.86 -2.06 -6.21
C THR A 161 -29.18 -2.49 -4.77
N MET A 162 -29.53 -1.54 -3.88
CA MET A 162 -29.91 -1.87 -2.52
C MET A 162 -31.26 -2.62 -2.49
N VAL A 163 -32.18 -2.25 -3.37
CA VAL A 163 -33.47 -2.97 -3.50
C VAL A 163 -33.23 -4.39 -4.01
N GLU A 164 -32.40 -4.56 -5.03
CA GLU A 164 -32.05 -5.87 -5.60
C GLU A 164 -31.36 -6.77 -4.58
N PHE A 165 -30.55 -6.22 -3.68
CA PHE A 165 -29.91 -6.95 -2.59
C PHE A 165 -30.84 -7.25 -1.42
N GLY A 166 -32.12 -6.84 -1.49
CA GLY A 166 -33.12 -7.13 -0.46
C GLY A 166 -33.13 -6.12 0.70
N TYR A 167 -32.58 -4.92 0.50
CA TYR A 167 -32.54 -3.84 1.49
C TYR A 167 -33.30 -2.59 0.98
N PRO A 168 -34.57 -2.67 0.63
CA PRO A 168 -35.32 -1.54 0.06
C PRO A 168 -35.43 -0.35 1.02
N GLU A 169 -35.37 -0.57 2.33
CA GLU A 169 -35.37 0.49 3.35
C GLU A 169 -34.09 1.35 3.31
N HIS A 170 -33.01 0.84 2.67
CA HIS A 170 -31.75 1.53 2.50
C HIS A 170 -31.56 2.14 1.09
N ALA A 171 -32.58 2.02 0.23
CA ALA A 171 -32.50 2.54 -1.13
C ALA A 171 -32.32 4.06 -1.18
N ILE A 172 -32.81 4.79 -0.18
CA ILE A 172 -32.55 6.21 0.02
C ILE A 172 -31.72 6.38 1.28
N PRO A 173 -30.54 7.03 1.22
CA PRO A 173 -29.74 7.32 2.40
C PRO A 173 -30.55 8.12 3.42
N HIS A 174 -30.64 7.63 4.63
CA HIS A 174 -31.25 8.30 5.76
C HIS A 174 -30.48 8.07 7.04
N TYR A 175 -30.65 8.96 8.00
CA TYR A 175 -30.00 8.79 9.31
C TYR A 175 -30.56 7.59 10.04
N GLN A 176 -29.66 6.71 10.47
CA GLN A 176 -29.99 5.56 11.32
C GLN A 176 -29.37 5.74 12.69
N ILE A 177 -30.19 5.56 13.72
CA ILE A 177 -29.67 5.46 15.08
C ILE A 177 -28.98 4.12 15.18
N LYS A 178 -27.67 4.13 15.44
CA LYS A 178 -26.92 2.89 15.74
C LYS A 178 -27.49 2.28 17.01
N SER A 179 -28.29 1.23 16.85
CA SER A 179 -28.88 0.49 17.97
C SER A 179 -27.86 -0.39 18.72
N HIS A 180 -26.64 -0.46 18.24
CA HIS A 180 -25.59 -1.25 18.85
C HIS A 180 -24.55 -0.34 19.52
N VAL A 181 -24.94 0.26 20.64
CA VAL A 181 -23.99 0.42 21.72
C VAL A 181 -23.83 -0.97 22.30
N HIS A 182 -22.76 -1.67 21.94
CA HIS A 182 -22.38 -2.88 22.68
C HIS A 182 -22.20 -2.47 24.14
N PRO A 183 -22.82 -3.18 25.09
CA PRO A 183 -22.63 -2.95 26.52
C PRO A 183 -21.16 -3.11 26.90
#